data_7b441e9c3a386f86b77337827712f392
#
_entry.id   7b441e9c3a386f86b77337827712f392
#
_cell.length_a   1.000
_cell.length_b   1.000
_cell.length_c   1.000
_cell.angle_alpha   90.00
_cell.angle_beta   90.00
_cell.angle_gamma   90.00
#
_symmetry.space_group_name_H-M   'P 1'
#
loop_
_entity.id
_entity.type
_entity.pdbx_description
1 polymer ?
#
loop_
_entity_poly.entity_id
_entity_poly.type
_entity_poly.pdbx_seq_one_letter_code
_entity_poly.pdbx_strand_id
1 'polypeptide(L)'
;QPLHRLDTPDKVNGRAAFGIDARLPGMKIAAIAIAPVFGGRPAGLDEAAAKAVRGVHQVVTTDEAVAVIADHWWAAHKGLEAAAIRWQDGEHGSVGMADLRADLDAASRRPGAVARDEGGVDQALAGAAQRLEAVYELPFLAHAALEPMNCTVHVHDGACDIWVGTQIPGIAQAVAAGILGIPAEKVTIHNHLIGGGFGRRLEADGIAHAVKIARQVSGPVKVVWSREEDIRHDMYRPYYYDRLQAGLDAEGRPVAWTHRVSGSSIMARFAPAAVVNGVDPDGVEGAAEPPYAFPAIRVEFQRVEPRHVPTSWWRGVGPTHNIFVVESFIDELSAAAGADPVAYRRSLLDTNPRARAVLDRAAEAAGWGGALPAGHGRGVALQYAFGSYLAMVAEVEVAADGGVRVHRLVAAVDCGRAVNPDQIRAQMEGGAIFGLTAALHGEITITDGRVAQGNFDTYLPMRIDEVPVVETHLIDSSEAPGGIGETATAAVSPAVTNAIFAATGKRLRRLPIDPAALKRG
;
A
#
# COMPACT_ATOMS: atom_id res chain seq x y z
N GLN A 1 11.59 27.09 10.55
CA GLN A 1 11.53 27.74 9.24
C GLN A 1 11.44 26.67 8.15
N PRO A 2 10.68 26.91 7.08
CA PRO A 2 10.68 26.04 5.90
C PRO A 2 12.07 26.07 5.24
N LEU A 3 12.62 24.88 5.00
CA LEU A 3 13.93 24.74 4.36
C LEU A 3 13.80 23.76 3.18
N HIS A 4 14.31 24.15 2.02
CA HIS A 4 14.42 23.26 0.88
C HIS A 4 15.47 22.17 1.12
N ARG A 5 15.27 21.00 0.55
CA ARG A 5 16.24 19.91 0.62
C ARG A 5 17.52 20.27 -0.13
N LEU A 6 18.67 19.96 0.47
CA LEU A 6 19.98 20.22 -0.13
C LEU A 6 20.26 19.35 -1.37
N ASP A 7 19.66 18.18 -1.46
CA ASP A 7 19.86 17.19 -2.53
C ASP A 7 18.86 17.33 -3.71
N THR A 8 17.91 18.26 -3.64
CA THR A 8 16.94 18.50 -4.71
C THR A 8 17.58 18.86 -6.05
N PRO A 9 18.62 19.75 -6.13
CA PRO A 9 19.22 20.10 -7.41
C PRO A 9 19.78 18.89 -8.17
N ASP A 10 20.41 17.95 -7.48
CA ASP A 10 20.98 16.77 -8.13
C ASP A 10 19.91 15.79 -8.60
N LYS A 11 18.77 15.72 -7.89
CA LYS A 11 17.64 14.85 -8.25
C LYS A 11 16.86 15.34 -9.48
N VAL A 12 16.81 16.64 -9.72
CA VAL A 12 16.04 17.22 -10.84
C VAL A 12 16.87 17.49 -12.10
N ASN A 13 18.20 17.34 -12.05
CA ASN A 13 19.10 17.58 -13.19
C ASN A 13 19.81 16.32 -13.70
N GLY A 14 19.45 15.15 -13.19
CA GLY A 14 19.99 13.86 -13.61
C GLY A 14 21.39 13.52 -13.03
N ARG A 15 21.89 14.25 -12.03
CA ARG A 15 23.18 13.94 -11.37
C ARG A 15 23.04 12.95 -10.21
N ALA A 16 21.85 12.80 -9.64
CA ALA A 16 21.61 11.83 -8.59
C ALA A 16 21.74 10.40 -9.12
N ALA A 17 22.51 9.55 -8.43
CA ALA A 17 22.72 8.16 -8.82
C ALA A 17 21.76 7.22 -8.09
N PHE A 18 20.91 6.56 -8.84
CA PHE A 18 19.99 5.53 -8.38
C PHE A 18 20.57 4.12 -8.62
N GLY A 19 19.94 3.08 -8.10
CA GLY A 19 20.40 1.71 -8.30
C GLY A 19 20.55 1.33 -9.77
N ILE A 20 19.61 1.77 -10.61
CA ILE A 20 19.61 1.50 -12.05
C ILE A 20 20.79 2.18 -12.78
N ASP A 21 21.38 3.23 -12.21
CA ASP A 21 22.50 3.97 -12.80
C ASP A 21 23.86 3.33 -12.53
N ALA A 22 23.96 2.32 -11.64
CA ALA A 22 25.21 1.64 -11.33
C ALA A 22 25.91 1.14 -12.60
N ARG A 23 27.19 1.42 -12.76
CA ARG A 23 27.99 1.00 -13.93
C ARG A 23 29.35 0.50 -13.47
N LEU A 24 29.74 -0.66 -13.97
CA LEU A 24 31.00 -1.31 -13.66
C LEU A 24 31.72 -1.70 -14.95
N PRO A 25 33.07 -1.73 -14.95
CA PRO A 25 33.82 -2.25 -16.10
C PRO A 25 33.44 -3.69 -16.41
N GLY A 26 33.20 -3.99 -17.69
CA GLY A 26 32.83 -5.34 -18.14
C GLY A 26 31.44 -5.82 -17.72
N MET A 27 30.63 -4.96 -17.13
CA MET A 27 29.27 -5.32 -16.66
C MET A 27 28.37 -5.74 -17.82
N LYS A 28 27.65 -6.85 -17.62
CA LYS A 28 26.56 -7.33 -18.48
C LYS A 28 25.22 -6.90 -17.93
N ILE A 29 24.19 -6.90 -18.78
CA ILE A 29 22.82 -6.61 -18.38
C ILE A 29 22.00 -7.88 -18.53
N ALA A 30 21.19 -8.18 -17.54
CA ALA A 30 20.22 -9.28 -17.57
C ALA A 30 18.79 -8.73 -17.58
N ALA A 31 17.95 -9.22 -18.49
CA ALA A 31 16.51 -9.15 -18.37
C ALA A 31 16.02 -10.45 -17.74
N ILE A 32 15.01 -10.37 -16.88
CA ILE A 32 14.46 -11.51 -16.15
C ILE A 32 12.99 -11.71 -16.53
N ALA A 33 12.56 -12.97 -16.58
CA ALA A 33 11.17 -13.39 -16.59
C ALA A 33 10.95 -14.37 -15.45
N ILE A 34 9.97 -14.12 -14.61
CA ILE A 34 9.59 -14.96 -13.46
C ILE A 34 8.34 -15.77 -13.84
N ALA A 35 8.13 -16.92 -13.21
CA ALA A 35 6.98 -17.76 -13.48
C ALA A 35 5.67 -16.98 -13.25
N PRO A 36 4.75 -16.89 -14.23
CA PRO A 36 3.57 -16.02 -14.14
C PRO A 36 2.60 -16.39 -13.02
N VAL A 37 2.61 -17.64 -12.57
CA VAL A 37 1.86 -18.10 -11.40
C VAL A 37 2.83 -18.20 -10.23
N PHE A 38 2.48 -17.62 -9.10
CA PHE A 38 3.29 -17.70 -7.88
C PHE A 38 3.48 -19.16 -7.44
N GLY A 39 4.75 -19.56 -7.26
CA GLY A 39 5.13 -20.95 -7.00
C GLY A 39 5.27 -21.81 -8.26
N GLY A 40 5.06 -21.25 -9.45
CA GLY A 40 5.36 -21.89 -10.73
C GLY A 40 6.88 -21.95 -11.00
N ARG A 41 7.25 -22.67 -12.08
CA ARG A 41 8.64 -22.87 -12.46
C ARG A 41 8.85 -22.99 -13.96
N PRO A 42 10.07 -22.72 -14.48
CA PRO A 42 10.40 -22.99 -15.87
C PRO A 42 10.28 -24.50 -16.17
N ALA A 43 9.60 -24.86 -17.26
CA ALA A 43 9.44 -26.25 -17.74
C ALA A 43 10.20 -26.53 -19.02
N GLY A 44 10.75 -25.50 -19.67
CA GLY A 44 11.59 -25.59 -20.85
C GLY A 44 11.66 -24.28 -21.61
N LEU A 45 12.68 -24.12 -22.43
CA LEU A 45 12.91 -22.91 -23.22
C LEU A 45 13.71 -23.24 -24.48
N ASP A 46 13.71 -22.35 -25.48
CA ASP A 46 14.59 -22.40 -26.63
C ASP A 46 15.85 -21.53 -26.39
N GLU A 47 16.86 -22.16 -25.78
CA GLU A 47 18.12 -21.48 -25.47
C GLU A 47 18.89 -21.11 -26.75
N ALA A 48 18.78 -21.92 -27.84
CA ALA A 48 19.47 -21.65 -29.09
C ALA A 48 18.90 -20.39 -29.76
N ALA A 49 17.57 -20.26 -29.81
CA ALA A 49 16.91 -19.06 -30.33
C ALA A 49 17.27 -17.83 -29.53
N ALA A 50 17.30 -17.91 -28.17
CA ALA A 50 17.72 -16.81 -27.33
C ALA A 50 19.16 -16.36 -27.63
N LYS A 51 20.10 -17.33 -27.75
CA LYS A 51 21.52 -17.05 -28.04
C LYS A 51 21.77 -16.55 -29.46
N ALA A 52 20.87 -16.82 -30.41
CA ALA A 52 20.96 -16.29 -31.77
C ALA A 52 20.69 -14.77 -31.85
N VAL A 53 20.09 -14.19 -30.82
CA VAL A 53 19.89 -12.74 -30.75
C VAL A 53 21.24 -12.03 -30.53
N ARG A 54 21.57 -11.10 -31.44
CA ARG A 54 22.85 -10.38 -31.40
C ARG A 54 23.05 -9.67 -30.06
N GLY A 55 24.18 -9.89 -29.42
CA GLY A 55 24.56 -9.30 -28.13
C GLY A 55 24.14 -10.14 -26.93
N VAL A 56 23.43 -11.26 -27.12
CA VAL A 56 23.14 -12.23 -26.05
C VAL A 56 24.35 -13.13 -25.84
N HIS A 57 24.71 -13.36 -24.59
CA HIS A 57 25.85 -14.18 -24.18
C HIS A 57 25.45 -15.48 -23.51
N GLN A 58 24.43 -15.43 -22.64
CA GLN A 58 24.08 -16.54 -21.77
C GLN A 58 22.59 -16.53 -21.44
N VAL A 59 22.02 -17.70 -21.20
CA VAL A 59 20.72 -17.90 -20.58
C VAL A 59 20.95 -18.57 -19.23
N VAL A 60 20.33 -18.05 -18.19
CA VAL A 60 20.39 -18.57 -16.82
C VAL A 60 19.00 -18.97 -16.39
N THR A 61 18.84 -20.19 -15.89
CA THR A 61 17.59 -20.70 -15.31
C THR A 61 17.78 -20.86 -13.80
N THR A 62 16.81 -20.39 -13.03
CA THR A 62 16.69 -20.62 -11.59
C THR A 62 15.42 -21.40 -11.29
N ASP A 63 15.11 -21.65 -10.02
CA ASP A 63 13.92 -22.40 -9.62
C ASP A 63 12.62 -21.77 -10.09
N GLU A 64 12.56 -20.44 -10.18
CA GLU A 64 11.35 -19.64 -10.42
C GLU A 64 11.44 -18.74 -11.64
N ALA A 65 12.65 -18.54 -12.21
CA ALA A 65 12.87 -17.53 -13.21
C ALA A 65 13.88 -17.97 -14.30
N VAL A 66 13.79 -17.30 -15.44
CA VAL A 66 14.78 -17.34 -16.53
C VAL A 66 15.33 -15.94 -16.72
N ALA A 67 16.65 -15.82 -16.87
CA ALA A 67 17.30 -14.56 -17.21
C ALA A 67 18.15 -14.73 -18.48
N VAL A 68 18.12 -13.72 -19.33
CA VAL A 68 19.01 -13.62 -20.51
C VAL A 68 20.01 -12.51 -20.28
N ILE A 69 21.30 -12.86 -20.40
CA ILE A 69 22.44 -11.99 -20.17
C ILE A 69 22.96 -11.48 -21.51
N ALA A 70 23.06 -10.16 -21.66
CA ALA A 70 23.46 -9.54 -22.92
C ALA A 70 24.32 -8.26 -22.69
N ASP A 71 24.78 -7.64 -23.77
CA ASP A 71 25.54 -6.39 -23.75
C ASP A 71 24.69 -5.18 -23.26
N HIS A 72 23.39 -5.21 -23.52
CA HIS A 72 22.45 -4.18 -23.12
C HIS A 72 21.04 -4.75 -22.93
N TRP A 73 20.18 -4.02 -22.21
CA TRP A 73 18.86 -4.49 -21.78
C TRP A 73 17.96 -4.93 -22.96
N TRP A 74 17.97 -4.18 -24.07
CA TRP A 74 17.13 -4.51 -25.23
C TRP A 74 17.50 -5.85 -25.86
N ALA A 75 18.80 -6.17 -25.98
CA ALA A 75 19.23 -7.47 -26.47
C ALA A 75 18.82 -8.61 -25.51
N ALA A 76 18.97 -8.39 -24.19
CA ALA A 76 18.55 -9.32 -23.18
C ALA A 76 17.02 -9.58 -23.23
N HIS A 77 16.23 -8.52 -23.36
CA HIS A 77 14.77 -8.60 -23.49
C HIS A 77 14.34 -9.35 -24.76
N LYS A 78 14.93 -9.04 -25.92
CA LYS A 78 14.68 -9.78 -27.16
C LYS A 78 15.11 -11.24 -27.07
N GLY A 79 16.17 -11.54 -26.34
CA GLY A 79 16.57 -12.91 -26.03
C GLY A 79 15.53 -13.66 -25.18
N LEU A 80 14.89 -13.01 -24.20
CA LEU A 80 13.80 -13.59 -23.42
C LEU A 80 12.58 -13.90 -24.30
N GLU A 81 12.20 -12.98 -25.20
CA GLU A 81 11.11 -13.21 -26.15
C GLU A 81 11.41 -14.43 -27.06
N ALA A 82 12.64 -14.49 -27.59
CA ALA A 82 13.08 -15.59 -28.47
C ALA A 82 13.19 -16.92 -27.71
N ALA A 83 13.43 -16.92 -26.40
CA ALA A 83 13.54 -18.12 -25.59
C ALA A 83 12.25 -18.95 -25.53
N ALA A 84 11.08 -18.36 -25.86
CA ALA A 84 9.78 -19.05 -25.88
C ALA A 84 9.57 -19.92 -24.62
N ILE A 85 9.75 -19.33 -23.43
CA ILE A 85 9.77 -20.04 -22.16
C ILE A 85 8.42 -20.72 -21.93
N ARG A 86 8.45 -22.00 -21.61
CA ARG A 86 7.28 -22.77 -21.14
C ARG A 86 7.32 -22.84 -19.63
N TRP A 87 6.19 -22.59 -19.00
CA TRP A 87 6.03 -22.58 -17.55
C TRP A 87 5.19 -23.75 -17.06
N GLN A 88 5.45 -24.20 -15.86
CA GLN A 88 4.59 -25.09 -15.09
C GLN A 88 3.98 -24.29 -13.96
N ASP A 89 2.66 -24.15 -13.95
CA ASP A 89 1.93 -23.25 -13.05
C ASP A 89 1.83 -23.77 -11.60
N GLY A 90 2.00 -25.09 -11.37
CA GLY A 90 1.79 -25.66 -10.04
C GLY A 90 0.32 -25.73 -9.63
N GLU A 91 0.06 -25.81 -8.31
CA GLU A 91 -1.28 -26.02 -7.75
C GLU A 91 -2.18 -24.77 -7.77
N HIS A 92 -1.60 -23.59 -7.98
CA HIS A 92 -2.31 -22.32 -7.95
C HIS A 92 -2.72 -21.79 -9.32
N GLY A 93 -2.48 -22.56 -10.38
CA GLY A 93 -2.75 -22.16 -11.77
C GLY A 93 -4.23 -21.92 -12.11
N SER A 94 -5.17 -22.28 -11.23
CA SER A 94 -6.61 -22.04 -11.41
C SER A 94 -7.20 -21.07 -10.39
N VAL A 95 -6.38 -20.49 -9.49
CA VAL A 95 -6.86 -19.58 -8.45
C VAL A 95 -7.27 -18.25 -9.05
N GLY A 96 -8.45 -17.74 -8.66
CA GLY A 96 -8.94 -16.43 -9.06
C GLY A 96 -9.40 -15.58 -7.89
N MET A 97 -9.79 -14.32 -8.17
CA MET A 97 -10.28 -13.40 -7.13
C MET A 97 -11.52 -13.93 -6.40
N ALA A 98 -12.37 -14.73 -7.07
CA ALA A 98 -13.55 -15.32 -6.44
C ALA A 98 -13.16 -16.28 -5.30
N ASP A 99 -12.11 -17.09 -5.49
CA ASP A 99 -11.61 -18.02 -4.47
C ASP A 99 -11.04 -17.26 -3.27
N LEU A 100 -10.21 -16.25 -3.53
CA LEU A 100 -9.56 -15.45 -2.50
C LEU A 100 -10.60 -14.67 -1.65
N ARG A 101 -11.62 -14.10 -2.29
CA ARG A 101 -12.72 -13.41 -1.59
C ARG A 101 -13.59 -14.39 -0.80
N ALA A 102 -13.85 -15.59 -1.32
CA ALA A 102 -14.60 -16.62 -0.60
C ALA A 102 -13.86 -17.08 0.66
N ASP A 103 -12.54 -17.26 0.59
CA ASP A 103 -11.72 -17.61 1.75
C ASP A 103 -11.76 -16.51 2.83
N LEU A 104 -11.67 -15.25 2.44
CA LEU A 104 -11.75 -14.10 3.34
C LEU A 104 -13.16 -13.93 3.96
N ASP A 105 -14.22 -14.02 3.16
CA ASP A 105 -15.58 -13.93 3.68
C ASP A 105 -15.87 -15.06 4.69
N ALA A 106 -15.51 -16.30 4.37
CA ALA A 106 -15.67 -17.44 5.27
C ALA A 106 -14.88 -17.25 6.57
N ALA A 107 -13.65 -16.74 6.48
CA ALA A 107 -12.81 -16.46 7.64
C ALA A 107 -13.38 -15.31 8.49
N SER A 108 -13.85 -14.24 7.89
CA SER A 108 -14.40 -13.05 8.58
C SER A 108 -15.62 -13.37 9.46
N ARG A 109 -16.26 -14.51 9.25
CA ARG A 109 -17.42 -14.98 10.05
C ARG A 109 -17.01 -15.71 11.32
N ARG A 110 -15.74 -16.10 11.45
CA ARG A 110 -15.19 -16.81 12.62
C ARG A 110 -14.50 -15.81 13.54
N PRO A 111 -14.49 -16.06 14.87
CA PRO A 111 -13.68 -15.25 15.80
C PRO A 111 -12.21 -15.21 15.38
N GLY A 112 -11.61 -14.02 15.46
CA GLY A 112 -10.18 -13.79 15.24
C GLY A 112 -9.39 -13.75 16.55
N ALA A 113 -8.08 -13.50 16.43
CA ALA A 113 -7.23 -13.17 17.57
C ALA A 113 -7.64 -11.79 18.11
N VAL A 114 -7.85 -11.69 19.42
CA VAL A 114 -8.33 -10.46 20.06
C VAL A 114 -7.18 -9.48 20.23
N ALA A 115 -7.27 -8.33 19.55
CA ALA A 115 -6.36 -7.21 19.70
C ALA A 115 -6.81 -6.25 20.83
N ARG A 116 -8.12 -6.06 20.98
CA ARG A 116 -8.73 -5.25 22.04
C ARG A 116 -10.11 -5.77 22.38
N ASP A 117 -10.48 -5.87 23.67
CA ASP A 117 -11.84 -6.20 24.13
C ASP A 117 -12.10 -5.49 25.48
N GLU A 118 -12.98 -4.51 25.46
CA GLU A 118 -13.30 -3.66 26.60
C GLU A 118 -14.82 -3.40 26.67
N GLY A 119 -15.35 -3.19 27.87
CA GLY A 119 -16.71 -2.69 28.11
C GLY A 119 -17.85 -3.66 27.90
N GLY A 120 -17.58 -4.96 27.65
CA GLY A 120 -18.65 -5.97 27.53
C GLY A 120 -19.51 -5.81 26.28
N VAL A 121 -18.86 -5.84 25.11
CA VAL A 121 -19.43 -5.53 23.77
C VAL A 121 -20.71 -6.30 23.47
N ASP A 122 -20.78 -7.61 23.76
CA ASP A 122 -21.94 -8.44 23.42
C ASP A 122 -23.20 -7.98 24.17
N GLN A 123 -23.05 -7.61 25.45
CA GLN A 123 -24.14 -7.07 26.25
C GLN A 123 -24.56 -5.67 25.77
N ALA A 124 -23.58 -4.81 25.45
CA ALA A 124 -23.84 -3.48 24.93
C ALA A 124 -24.57 -3.52 23.58
N LEU A 125 -24.15 -4.41 22.66
CA LEU A 125 -24.85 -4.66 21.41
C LEU A 125 -26.27 -5.18 21.66
N ALA A 126 -26.47 -6.12 22.61
CA ALA A 126 -27.80 -6.67 22.90
C ALA A 126 -28.76 -5.58 23.38
N GLY A 127 -28.29 -4.61 24.16
CA GLY A 127 -29.07 -3.50 24.69
C GLY A 127 -29.20 -2.28 23.78
N ALA A 128 -28.56 -2.25 22.62
CA ALA A 128 -28.58 -1.11 21.71
C ALA A 128 -29.97 -0.86 21.11
N ALA A 129 -30.36 0.41 21.00
CA ALA A 129 -31.62 0.83 20.38
C ALA A 129 -31.60 0.61 18.85
N GLN A 130 -30.42 0.80 18.22
CA GLN A 130 -30.20 0.52 16.80
C GLN A 130 -28.87 -0.22 16.61
N ARG A 131 -28.83 -1.15 15.64
CA ARG A 131 -27.59 -1.85 15.25
C ARG A 131 -27.31 -1.62 13.79
N LEU A 132 -26.05 -1.38 13.48
CA LEU A 132 -25.52 -1.28 12.13
C LEU A 132 -24.47 -2.36 11.92
N GLU A 133 -24.46 -2.92 10.70
CA GLU A 133 -23.45 -3.88 10.26
C GLU A 133 -22.94 -3.46 8.87
N ALA A 134 -21.66 -3.64 8.65
CA ALA A 134 -21.05 -3.39 7.36
C ALA A 134 -19.90 -4.36 7.08
N VAL A 135 -19.67 -4.61 5.79
CA VAL A 135 -18.48 -5.29 5.28
C VAL A 135 -17.76 -4.32 4.35
N TYR A 136 -16.47 -4.20 4.55
CA TYR A 136 -15.59 -3.37 3.72
C TYR A 136 -14.55 -4.24 3.04
N GLU A 137 -14.22 -3.91 1.78
CA GLU A 137 -13.25 -4.63 0.98
C GLU A 137 -12.21 -3.67 0.39
N LEU A 138 -10.93 -4.06 0.52
CA LEU A 138 -9.83 -3.33 -0.08
C LEU A 138 -8.97 -4.28 -0.91
N PRO A 139 -8.65 -3.94 -2.19
CA PRO A 139 -7.96 -4.84 -3.11
C PRO A 139 -6.47 -4.97 -2.80
N PHE A 140 -5.82 -5.95 -3.43
CA PHE A 140 -4.36 -5.93 -3.56
C PHE A 140 -3.91 -4.68 -4.32
N LEU A 141 -2.78 -4.10 -3.91
CA LEU A 141 -2.16 -2.98 -4.60
C LEU A 141 -0.69 -3.27 -4.90
N ALA A 142 -0.26 -2.92 -6.10
CA ALA A 142 1.16 -2.89 -6.44
C ALA A 142 1.80 -1.57 -5.98
N HIS A 143 3.12 -1.59 -5.78
CA HIS A 143 3.89 -0.39 -5.46
C HIS A 143 4.16 0.47 -6.70
N ALA A 144 4.42 -0.17 -7.83
CA ALA A 144 4.63 0.45 -9.13
C ALA A 144 5.58 1.66 -9.08
N ALA A 145 6.68 1.54 -8.33
CA ALA A 145 7.68 2.59 -8.20
C ALA A 145 8.23 3.00 -9.58
N LEU A 146 8.50 4.29 -9.81
CA LEU A 146 8.92 4.77 -11.13
C LEU A 146 10.23 4.12 -11.59
N GLU A 147 11.20 3.96 -10.69
CA GLU A 147 12.38 3.11 -10.92
C GLU A 147 11.96 1.65 -10.76
N PRO A 148 11.93 0.82 -11.83
CA PRO A 148 11.62 -0.59 -11.71
C PRO A 148 12.66 -1.34 -10.89
N MET A 149 12.34 -2.53 -10.41
CA MET A 149 13.28 -3.37 -9.67
C MET A 149 14.55 -3.58 -10.48
N ASN A 150 15.68 -3.38 -9.85
CA ASN A 150 16.99 -3.62 -10.41
C ASN A 150 18.00 -3.95 -9.30
N CYS A 151 19.02 -4.72 -9.65
CA CYS A 151 20.10 -5.04 -8.73
C CYS A 151 21.35 -5.39 -9.54
N THR A 152 22.46 -4.74 -9.28
CA THR A 152 23.76 -5.07 -9.86
C THR A 152 24.56 -5.91 -8.88
N VAL A 153 25.06 -7.05 -9.31
CA VAL A 153 25.77 -8.00 -8.46
C VAL A 153 27.08 -8.43 -9.11
N HIS A 154 28.15 -8.50 -8.33
CA HIS A 154 29.42 -9.06 -8.72
C HIS A 154 29.88 -10.10 -7.69
N VAL A 155 29.85 -11.36 -8.08
CA VAL A 155 30.39 -12.47 -7.27
C VAL A 155 31.83 -12.75 -7.73
N HIS A 156 32.79 -12.66 -6.83
CA HIS A 156 34.23 -12.79 -7.16
C HIS A 156 35.04 -13.24 -5.92
N ASP A 157 36.07 -14.01 -6.13
CA ASP A 157 37.10 -14.35 -5.13
C ASP A 157 36.57 -14.74 -3.73
N GLY A 158 35.42 -15.44 -3.70
CA GLY A 158 34.76 -15.83 -2.44
C GLY A 158 34.07 -14.66 -1.71
N ALA A 159 33.80 -13.55 -2.42
CA ALA A 159 33.10 -12.37 -1.94
C ALA A 159 31.97 -11.97 -2.91
N CYS A 160 31.16 -10.99 -2.50
CA CYS A 160 30.07 -10.46 -3.31
C CYS A 160 29.87 -8.97 -3.06
N ASP A 161 29.85 -8.18 -4.12
CA ASP A 161 29.47 -6.77 -4.10
C ASP A 161 28.10 -6.58 -4.76
N ILE A 162 27.21 -5.78 -4.13
CA ILE A 162 25.85 -5.53 -4.57
C ILE A 162 25.58 -4.03 -4.59
N TRP A 163 25.23 -3.47 -5.76
CA TRP A 163 24.76 -2.09 -5.95
C TRP A 163 23.25 -2.09 -6.13
N VAL A 164 22.53 -1.49 -5.20
CA VAL A 164 21.07 -1.55 -5.16
C VAL A 164 20.50 -0.37 -4.37
N GLY A 165 19.30 0.10 -4.72
CA GLY A 165 18.49 0.97 -3.87
C GLY A 165 17.63 0.13 -2.93
N THR A 166 17.96 0.06 -1.62
CA THR A 166 17.20 -0.73 -0.63
C THR A 166 17.03 0.01 0.70
N GLN A 167 15.94 -0.28 1.41
CA GLN A 167 15.69 0.19 2.78
C GLN A 167 16.29 -0.75 3.84
N ILE A 168 16.74 -1.95 3.44
CA ILE A 168 17.15 -3.05 4.34
C ILE A 168 18.55 -3.60 4.02
N PRO A 169 19.62 -2.77 3.98
CA PRO A 169 20.94 -3.24 3.55
C PRO A 169 21.48 -4.42 4.38
N GLY A 170 21.19 -4.48 5.68
CA GLY A 170 21.60 -5.60 6.53
C GLY A 170 20.91 -6.92 6.19
N ILE A 171 19.61 -6.90 5.89
CA ILE A 171 18.88 -8.11 5.44
C ILE A 171 19.35 -8.51 4.03
N ALA A 172 19.56 -7.55 3.14
CA ALA A 172 20.10 -7.79 1.81
C ALA A 172 21.45 -8.52 1.86
N GLN A 173 22.34 -8.09 2.76
CA GLN A 173 23.62 -8.73 3.02
C GLN A 173 23.45 -10.18 3.49
N ALA A 174 22.58 -10.41 4.47
CA ALA A 174 22.34 -11.74 5.02
C ALA A 174 21.72 -12.70 3.99
N VAL A 175 20.77 -12.24 3.19
CA VAL A 175 20.13 -13.00 2.11
C VAL A 175 21.16 -13.40 1.04
N ALA A 176 21.99 -12.48 0.59
CA ALA A 176 23.04 -12.77 -0.38
C ALA A 176 24.08 -13.76 0.16
N ALA A 177 24.53 -13.58 1.39
CA ALA A 177 25.45 -14.49 2.07
C ALA A 177 24.88 -15.91 2.17
N GLY A 178 23.61 -16.05 2.54
CA GLY A 178 22.91 -17.34 2.62
C GLY A 178 22.80 -18.05 1.26
N ILE A 179 22.49 -17.31 0.18
CA ILE A 179 22.39 -17.88 -1.18
C ILE A 179 23.75 -18.35 -1.69
N LEU A 180 24.81 -17.62 -1.38
CA LEU A 180 26.16 -17.91 -1.85
C LEU A 180 26.92 -18.90 -0.95
N GLY A 181 26.44 -19.14 0.28
CA GLY A 181 27.12 -19.97 1.26
C GLY A 181 28.42 -19.37 1.75
N ILE A 182 28.53 -18.04 1.84
CA ILE A 182 29.70 -17.30 2.29
C ILE A 182 29.38 -16.50 3.57
N PRO A 183 30.40 -16.14 4.37
CA PRO A 183 30.19 -15.26 5.52
C PRO A 183 29.61 -13.90 5.15
N ALA A 184 28.74 -13.32 6.00
CA ALA A 184 28.07 -12.05 5.70
C ALA A 184 29.07 -10.89 5.51
N GLU A 185 30.18 -10.88 6.23
CA GLU A 185 31.27 -9.90 6.09
C GLU A 185 31.99 -9.94 4.73
N LYS A 186 31.76 -10.96 3.93
CA LYS A 186 32.23 -11.08 2.55
C LYS A 186 31.24 -10.50 1.53
N VAL A 187 30.10 -9.99 1.98
CA VAL A 187 29.09 -9.33 1.14
C VAL A 187 29.09 -7.84 1.44
N THR A 188 29.32 -7.02 0.43
CA THR A 188 29.28 -5.55 0.55
C THR A 188 28.03 -5.00 -0.16
N ILE A 189 27.25 -4.21 0.53
CA ILE A 189 26.10 -3.50 -0.04
C ILE A 189 26.47 -2.05 -0.32
N HIS A 190 26.53 -1.69 -1.60
CA HIS A 190 26.67 -0.31 -2.08
C HIS A 190 25.26 0.27 -2.25
N ASN A 191 24.72 0.88 -1.17
CA ASN A 191 23.36 1.37 -1.17
C ASN A 191 23.23 2.68 -1.95
N HIS A 192 22.39 2.69 -2.97
CA HIS A 192 22.07 3.83 -3.82
C HIS A 192 20.80 4.56 -3.37
N LEU A 193 20.55 5.74 -3.98
CA LEU A 193 19.25 6.37 -3.89
C LEU A 193 18.17 5.45 -4.47
N ILE A 194 16.95 5.59 -3.96
CA ILE A 194 15.77 4.80 -4.34
C ILE A 194 14.86 5.68 -5.17
N GLY A 195 14.56 5.27 -6.41
CA GLY A 195 13.64 5.97 -7.33
C GLY A 195 12.17 5.65 -7.08
N GLY A 196 11.79 5.63 -5.82
CA GLY A 196 10.50 5.20 -5.30
C GLY A 196 10.58 3.82 -4.64
N GLY A 197 9.89 3.68 -3.51
CA GLY A 197 9.85 2.42 -2.76
C GLY A 197 8.43 2.09 -2.33
N PHE A 198 7.81 3.01 -1.57
CA PHE A 198 6.44 2.90 -1.06
C PHE A 198 6.18 1.64 -0.22
N GLY A 199 7.25 0.98 0.27
CA GLY A 199 7.26 -0.32 0.94
C GLY A 199 8.02 -1.40 0.16
N ARG A 200 8.05 -1.37 -1.19
CA ARG A 200 8.65 -2.40 -2.04
C ARG A 200 10.13 -2.68 -1.75
N ARG A 201 10.88 -1.66 -1.37
CA ARG A 201 12.32 -1.78 -1.12
C ARG A 201 12.64 -2.26 0.32
N LEU A 202 11.62 -2.63 1.12
CA LEU A 202 11.75 -3.39 2.38
C LEU A 202 11.84 -4.90 2.13
N GLU A 203 11.71 -5.38 0.89
CA GLU A 203 11.80 -6.79 0.53
C GLU A 203 13.10 -7.11 -0.19
N ALA A 204 13.64 -8.30 0.06
CA ALA A 204 14.91 -8.76 -0.49
C ALA A 204 14.76 -9.76 -1.65
N ASP A 205 13.54 -10.04 -2.10
CA ASP A 205 13.24 -11.00 -3.17
C ASP A 205 13.96 -10.68 -4.48
N GLY A 206 13.92 -9.41 -4.92
CA GLY A 206 14.64 -8.98 -6.12
C GLY A 206 16.17 -9.11 -6.00
N ILE A 207 16.71 -8.86 -4.79
CA ILE A 207 18.14 -9.10 -4.50
C ILE A 207 18.44 -10.60 -4.56
N ALA A 208 17.56 -11.44 -3.99
CA ALA A 208 17.71 -12.90 -4.03
C ALA A 208 17.73 -13.43 -5.46
N HIS A 209 16.81 -12.98 -6.33
CA HIS A 209 16.83 -13.34 -7.76
C HIS A 209 18.13 -12.89 -8.44
N ALA A 210 18.56 -11.65 -8.22
CA ALA A 210 19.78 -11.13 -8.83
C ALA A 210 21.03 -11.92 -8.40
N VAL A 211 21.15 -12.28 -7.13
CA VAL A 211 22.27 -13.10 -6.61
C VAL A 211 22.23 -14.52 -7.15
N LYS A 212 21.04 -15.17 -7.21
CA LYS A 212 20.87 -16.51 -7.82
C LYS A 212 21.29 -16.51 -9.30
N ILE A 213 21.08 -15.43 -10.03
CA ILE A 213 21.52 -15.25 -11.43
C ILE A 213 23.03 -15.00 -11.46
N ALA A 214 23.52 -14.02 -10.70
CA ALA A 214 24.91 -13.56 -10.74
C ALA A 214 25.92 -14.65 -10.39
N ARG A 215 25.61 -15.58 -9.48
CA ARG A 215 26.49 -16.70 -9.14
C ARG A 215 26.81 -17.64 -10.32
N GLN A 216 26.05 -17.54 -11.41
CA GLN A 216 26.21 -18.33 -12.64
C GLN A 216 26.83 -17.51 -13.78
N VAL A 217 27.14 -16.23 -13.55
CA VAL A 217 27.65 -15.31 -14.56
C VAL A 217 29.08 -14.90 -14.21
N SER A 218 29.97 -14.88 -15.19
CA SER A 218 31.33 -14.36 -14.99
C SER A 218 31.34 -12.83 -15.07
N GLY A 219 31.84 -12.19 -14.02
CA GLY A 219 31.91 -10.73 -13.88
C GLY A 219 30.60 -10.08 -13.42
N PRO A 220 30.56 -8.75 -13.33
CA PRO A 220 29.40 -8.05 -12.80
C PRO A 220 28.21 -8.13 -13.74
N VAL A 221 27.01 -8.33 -13.19
CA VAL A 221 25.75 -8.35 -13.94
C VAL A 221 24.70 -7.49 -13.24
N LYS A 222 24.04 -6.64 -14.03
CA LYS A 222 22.86 -5.89 -13.61
C LYS A 222 21.60 -6.60 -14.08
N VAL A 223 20.78 -7.06 -13.14
CA VAL A 223 19.45 -7.60 -13.42
C VAL A 223 18.44 -6.47 -13.38
N VAL A 224 17.63 -6.34 -14.43
CA VAL A 224 16.61 -5.29 -14.57
C VAL A 224 15.29 -5.95 -14.92
N TRP A 225 14.27 -5.66 -14.12
CA TRP A 225 12.89 -6.05 -14.40
C TRP A 225 12.28 -5.09 -15.43
N SER A 226 11.49 -5.61 -16.36
CA SER A 226 10.59 -4.75 -17.14
C SER A 226 9.51 -4.18 -16.22
N ARG A 227 8.74 -3.18 -16.67
CA ARG A 227 7.61 -2.69 -15.90
C ARG A 227 6.56 -3.77 -15.67
N GLU A 228 6.36 -4.63 -16.66
CA GLU A 228 5.42 -5.75 -16.59
C GLU A 228 5.84 -6.77 -15.55
N GLU A 229 7.12 -7.12 -15.50
CA GLU A 229 7.66 -8.02 -14.48
C GLU A 229 7.59 -7.40 -13.08
N ASP A 230 7.91 -6.11 -12.95
CA ASP A 230 7.89 -5.38 -11.70
C ASP A 230 6.49 -5.31 -11.08
N ILE A 231 5.44 -5.10 -11.89
CA ILE A 231 4.05 -5.06 -11.40
C ILE A 231 3.48 -6.46 -11.18
N ARG A 232 3.74 -7.42 -12.08
CA ARG A 232 3.19 -8.78 -11.99
C ARG A 232 3.84 -9.63 -10.91
N HIS A 233 5.05 -9.27 -10.48
CA HIS A 233 5.80 -9.99 -9.44
C HIS A 233 6.16 -9.06 -8.28
N ASP A 234 5.23 -8.15 -7.94
CA ASP A 234 5.34 -7.31 -6.76
C ASP A 234 5.01 -8.09 -5.48
N MET A 235 5.34 -7.49 -4.34
CA MET A 235 4.92 -7.91 -3.00
C MET A 235 3.74 -7.02 -2.60
N TYR A 236 2.52 -7.44 -2.90
CA TYR A 236 1.33 -6.57 -2.88
C TYR A 236 0.92 -6.13 -1.48
N ARG A 237 0.28 -4.93 -1.37
CA ARG A 237 -0.55 -4.66 -0.21
C ARG A 237 -1.60 -5.77 -0.09
N PRO A 238 -1.80 -6.36 1.10
CA PRO A 238 -2.80 -7.41 1.30
C PRO A 238 -4.21 -7.00 0.83
N TYR A 239 -4.99 -7.97 0.38
CA TYR A 239 -6.42 -7.81 0.29
C TYR A 239 -7.01 -7.90 1.69
N TYR A 240 -7.88 -6.95 2.04
CA TYR A 240 -8.57 -6.92 3.33
C TYR A 240 -10.08 -7.04 3.14
N TYR A 241 -10.70 -7.78 4.08
CA TYR A 241 -12.14 -8.02 4.13
C TYR A 241 -12.60 -7.86 5.58
N ASP A 242 -13.13 -6.68 5.88
CA ASP A 242 -13.39 -6.28 7.25
C ASP A 242 -14.87 -6.28 7.57
N ARG A 243 -15.21 -6.85 8.72
CA ARG A 243 -16.58 -6.91 9.20
C ARG A 243 -16.74 -6.08 10.46
N LEU A 244 -17.70 -5.16 10.43
CA LEU A 244 -17.98 -4.26 11.54
C LEU A 244 -19.42 -4.38 12.01
N GLN A 245 -19.61 -4.15 13.31
CA GLN A 245 -20.93 -3.94 13.93
C GLN A 245 -20.82 -2.79 14.92
N ALA A 246 -21.87 -1.98 15.02
CA ALA A 246 -22.00 -0.96 16.05
C ALA A 246 -23.42 -0.96 16.62
N GLY A 247 -23.51 -0.68 17.92
CA GLY A 247 -24.77 -0.41 18.59
C GLY A 247 -24.88 1.09 18.90
N LEU A 248 -26.04 1.69 18.63
CA LEU A 248 -26.37 3.07 19.01
C LEU A 248 -27.44 3.09 20.09
N ASP A 249 -27.36 4.08 20.99
CA ASP A 249 -28.46 4.38 21.94
C ASP A 249 -29.60 5.15 21.24
N ALA A 250 -30.63 5.52 21.99
CA ALA A 250 -31.79 6.25 21.47
C ALA A 250 -31.44 7.65 20.94
N GLU A 251 -30.35 8.23 21.40
CA GLU A 251 -29.81 9.54 20.99
C GLU A 251 -28.81 9.42 19.83
N GLY A 252 -28.60 8.20 19.29
CA GLY A 252 -27.69 7.94 18.17
C GLY A 252 -26.19 7.89 18.55
N ARG A 253 -25.85 7.81 19.85
CA ARG A 253 -24.45 7.71 20.31
C ARG A 253 -24.00 6.24 20.29
N PRO A 254 -22.76 5.94 19.89
CA PRO A 254 -22.26 4.56 19.86
C PRO A 254 -22.07 4.03 21.30
N VAL A 255 -22.71 2.92 21.62
CA VAL A 255 -22.57 2.19 22.89
C VAL A 255 -21.70 0.95 22.76
N ALA A 256 -21.56 0.44 21.54
CA ALA A 256 -20.70 -0.71 21.22
C ALA A 256 -20.12 -0.60 19.83
N TRP A 257 -18.90 -1.12 19.68
CA TRP A 257 -18.16 -1.19 18.42
C TRP A 257 -17.44 -2.52 18.29
N THR A 258 -17.59 -3.21 17.16
CA THR A 258 -16.74 -4.35 16.81
C THR A 258 -16.11 -4.15 15.45
N HIS A 259 -14.85 -4.56 15.32
CA HIS A 259 -14.13 -4.55 14.06
C HIS A 259 -13.30 -5.82 13.93
N ARG A 260 -13.62 -6.68 12.98
CA ARG A 260 -12.83 -7.85 12.63
C ARG A 260 -12.11 -7.60 11.33
N VAL A 261 -10.81 -7.41 11.42
CA VAL A 261 -9.89 -7.25 10.30
C VAL A 261 -9.52 -8.63 9.77
N SER A 262 -9.76 -8.90 8.49
CA SER A 262 -9.41 -10.17 7.86
C SER A 262 -8.47 -9.96 6.69
N GLY A 263 -7.27 -10.54 6.75
CA GLY A 263 -6.23 -10.39 5.74
C GLY A 263 -4.98 -11.18 6.06
N SER A 264 -3.95 -11.09 5.21
CA SER A 264 -2.66 -11.74 5.47
C SER A 264 -1.86 -10.98 6.53
N SER A 265 -0.95 -11.71 7.17
CA SER A 265 -0.03 -11.15 8.17
C SER A 265 1.36 -10.97 7.56
N ILE A 266 1.76 -9.72 7.36
CA ILE A 266 3.11 -9.37 6.89
C ILE A 266 4.13 -9.71 7.97
N MET A 267 3.86 -9.35 9.23
CA MET A 267 4.76 -9.58 10.36
C MET A 267 4.98 -11.07 10.64
N ALA A 268 3.98 -11.93 10.40
CA ALA A 268 4.17 -13.39 10.57
C ALA A 268 5.22 -13.98 9.63
N ARG A 269 5.45 -13.37 8.48
CA ARG A 269 6.51 -13.74 7.54
C ARG A 269 7.82 -13.02 7.83
N PHE A 270 7.76 -11.71 8.08
CA PHE A 270 8.95 -10.86 8.17
C PHE A 270 9.61 -10.88 9.55
N ALA A 271 8.84 -10.80 10.62
CA ALA A 271 9.28 -10.79 12.02
C ALA A 271 8.29 -11.56 12.91
N PRO A 272 8.26 -12.90 12.83
CA PRO A 272 7.24 -13.74 13.51
C PRO A 272 7.11 -13.49 15.00
N ALA A 273 8.21 -13.11 15.68
CA ALA A 273 8.22 -12.81 17.12
C ALA A 273 7.37 -11.56 17.49
N ALA A 274 7.06 -10.69 16.53
CA ALA A 274 6.21 -9.53 16.76
C ALA A 274 4.70 -9.88 16.73
N VAL A 275 4.34 -11.06 16.23
CA VAL A 275 2.95 -11.54 16.25
C VAL A 275 2.68 -12.17 17.62
N VAL A 276 1.98 -11.44 18.48
CA VAL A 276 1.66 -11.86 19.84
C VAL A 276 0.22 -12.34 19.92
N ASN A 277 0.00 -13.51 20.48
CA ASN A 277 -1.34 -14.13 20.60
C ASN A 277 -2.12 -14.22 19.27
N GLY A 278 -1.42 -14.32 18.14
CA GLY A 278 -2.04 -14.37 16.81
C GLY A 278 -2.41 -13.01 16.21
N VAL A 279 -2.15 -11.92 16.90
CA VAL A 279 -2.39 -10.55 16.42
C VAL A 279 -1.16 -10.03 15.68
N ASP A 280 -1.33 -9.63 14.43
CA ASP A 280 -0.36 -8.83 13.68
C ASP A 280 -0.56 -7.36 14.06
N PRO A 281 0.44 -6.70 14.70
CA PRO A 281 0.30 -5.31 15.13
C PRO A 281 0.07 -4.36 13.94
N ASP A 282 0.71 -4.61 12.80
CA ASP A 282 0.54 -3.79 11.59
C ASP A 282 -0.86 -4.01 10.98
N GLY A 283 -1.39 -5.24 11.08
CA GLY A 283 -2.73 -5.57 10.57
C GLY A 283 -3.87 -4.86 11.29
N VAL A 284 -3.68 -4.51 12.57
CA VAL A 284 -4.72 -3.85 13.40
C VAL A 284 -4.44 -2.38 13.71
N GLU A 285 -3.30 -1.84 13.26
CA GLU A 285 -2.96 -0.42 13.47
C GLU A 285 -4.04 0.49 12.86
N GLY A 286 -4.52 1.46 13.63
CA GLY A 286 -5.63 2.34 13.26
C GLY A 286 -7.03 1.76 13.53
N ALA A 287 -7.18 0.43 13.68
CA ALA A 287 -8.42 -0.22 14.09
C ALA A 287 -8.47 -0.44 15.61
N ALA A 288 -7.38 -0.92 16.21
CA ALA A 288 -7.35 -1.24 17.64
C ALA A 288 -7.38 0.01 18.53
N GLU A 289 -6.82 1.11 18.06
CA GLU A 289 -6.73 2.38 18.79
C GLU A 289 -7.32 3.55 17.98
N PRO A 290 -8.62 3.52 17.63
CA PRO A 290 -9.25 4.66 16.96
C PRO A 290 -9.23 5.88 17.90
N PRO A 291 -9.18 7.12 17.37
CA PRO A 291 -9.10 8.32 18.19
C PRO A 291 -10.37 8.59 19.02
N TYR A 292 -11.42 7.83 18.79
CA TYR A 292 -12.75 7.98 19.37
C TYR A 292 -12.94 7.19 20.67
N ALA A 293 -13.75 7.73 21.58
CA ALA A 293 -14.15 7.04 22.79
C ALA A 293 -15.37 6.14 22.53
N PHE A 294 -15.20 4.82 22.72
CA PHE A 294 -16.30 3.87 22.70
C PHE A 294 -16.48 3.24 24.09
N PRO A 295 -17.70 3.21 24.66
CA PRO A 295 -17.97 2.56 25.96
C PRO A 295 -17.64 1.06 25.94
N ALA A 296 -17.88 0.40 24.80
CA ALA A 296 -17.51 -1.00 24.58
C ALA A 296 -16.92 -1.17 23.18
N ILE A 297 -15.74 -1.76 23.11
CA ILE A 297 -15.01 -1.97 21.84
C ILE A 297 -14.36 -3.35 21.81
N ARG A 298 -14.52 -4.07 20.67
CA ARG A 298 -13.77 -5.29 20.37
C ARG A 298 -13.16 -5.20 18.99
N VAL A 299 -11.84 -5.42 18.91
CA VAL A 299 -11.10 -5.50 17.65
C VAL A 299 -10.39 -6.85 17.58
N GLU A 300 -10.58 -7.54 16.46
CA GLU A 300 -10.02 -8.87 16.23
C GLU A 300 -9.24 -8.90 14.91
N PHE A 301 -8.20 -9.70 14.86
CA PHE A 301 -7.45 -10.00 13.64
C PHE A 301 -7.68 -11.44 13.21
N GLN A 302 -8.23 -11.65 12.02
CA GLN A 302 -8.42 -12.96 11.41
C GLN A 302 -7.41 -13.14 10.29
N ARG A 303 -6.34 -13.89 10.57
CA ARG A 303 -5.29 -14.16 9.60
C ARG A 303 -5.78 -15.08 8.48
N VAL A 304 -5.60 -14.64 7.22
CA VAL A 304 -5.95 -15.39 6.00
C VAL A 304 -4.84 -15.18 4.98
N GLU A 305 -4.05 -16.24 4.73
CA GLU A 305 -2.98 -16.14 3.72
C GLU A 305 -3.57 -16.32 2.31
N PRO A 306 -3.20 -15.49 1.34
CA PRO A 306 -3.84 -15.42 0.03
C PRO A 306 -3.25 -16.42 -0.99
N ARG A 307 -3.21 -17.72 -0.66
CA ARG A 307 -2.85 -18.81 -1.58
C ARG A 307 -1.61 -18.51 -2.44
N HIS A 308 -0.48 -18.19 -1.81
CA HIS A 308 0.83 -17.83 -2.41
C HIS A 308 0.93 -16.48 -3.13
N VAL A 309 -0.11 -15.65 -3.15
CA VAL A 309 0.06 -14.25 -3.57
C VAL A 309 0.94 -13.54 -2.54
N PRO A 310 2.15 -13.07 -2.90
CA PRO A 310 3.05 -12.48 -1.92
C PRO A 310 2.54 -11.11 -1.48
N THR A 311 2.63 -10.84 -0.17
CA THR A 311 2.14 -9.58 0.40
C THR A 311 3.21 -8.91 1.25
N SER A 312 3.22 -7.57 1.23
CA SER A 312 4.15 -6.74 1.99
C SER A 312 3.54 -5.38 2.32
N TRP A 313 4.33 -4.54 3.00
CA TRP A 313 3.93 -3.19 3.36
C TRP A 313 3.76 -2.31 2.13
N TRP A 314 2.67 -1.60 2.12
CA TRP A 314 2.40 -0.53 1.17
C TRP A 314 2.26 0.78 1.96
N ARG A 315 2.71 1.92 1.41
CA ARG A 315 2.78 3.22 2.09
C ARG A 315 1.52 3.50 2.91
N GLY A 316 1.67 3.61 4.24
CA GLY A 316 0.61 3.80 5.21
C GLY A 316 0.24 2.55 6.00
N VAL A 317 0.82 1.38 5.68
CA VAL A 317 0.71 0.12 6.44
C VAL A 317 -0.74 -0.22 6.84
N GLY A 318 -1.01 -0.62 8.08
CA GLY A 318 -2.34 -0.88 8.63
C GLY A 318 -3.32 0.29 8.52
N PRO A 319 -2.91 1.52 8.82
CA PRO A 319 -3.79 2.68 8.64
C PRO A 319 -4.39 2.82 7.23
N THR A 320 -3.74 2.42 6.13
CA THR A 320 -4.32 2.57 4.79
C THR A 320 -5.60 1.78 4.57
N HIS A 321 -5.76 0.62 5.20
CA HIS A 321 -7.01 -0.12 5.14
C HIS A 321 -7.92 0.19 6.33
N ASN A 322 -7.39 0.20 7.54
CA ASN A 322 -8.19 0.37 8.75
C ASN A 322 -8.84 1.76 8.85
N ILE A 323 -8.14 2.83 8.47
CA ILE A 323 -8.73 4.18 8.52
C ILE A 323 -9.84 4.34 7.48
N PHE A 324 -9.70 3.74 6.29
CA PHE A 324 -10.80 3.71 5.33
C PHE A 324 -12.05 3.07 5.94
N VAL A 325 -11.90 1.94 6.60
CA VAL A 325 -12.99 1.17 7.19
C VAL A 325 -13.59 1.91 8.39
N VAL A 326 -12.76 2.33 9.34
CA VAL A 326 -13.19 3.03 10.56
C VAL A 326 -13.92 4.33 10.22
N GLU A 327 -13.32 5.18 9.39
CA GLU A 327 -13.86 6.50 9.09
C GLU A 327 -15.09 6.47 8.19
N SER A 328 -15.18 5.49 7.30
CA SER A 328 -16.40 5.27 6.51
C SER A 328 -17.54 4.76 7.40
N PHE A 329 -17.25 3.85 8.34
CA PHE A 329 -18.30 3.32 9.23
C PHE A 329 -18.74 4.33 10.29
N ILE A 330 -17.82 5.18 10.83
CA ILE A 330 -18.19 6.34 11.67
C ILE A 330 -19.13 7.29 10.92
N ASP A 331 -18.90 7.51 9.63
CA ASP A 331 -19.76 8.35 8.79
C ASP A 331 -21.14 7.69 8.58
N GLU A 332 -21.21 6.36 8.49
CA GLU A 332 -22.49 5.62 8.48
C GLU A 332 -23.25 5.79 9.79
N LEU A 333 -22.55 5.75 10.95
CA LEU A 333 -23.18 5.99 12.25
C LEU A 333 -23.72 7.42 12.35
N SER A 334 -22.95 8.43 11.87
CA SER A 334 -23.42 9.81 11.87
C SER A 334 -24.68 10.00 11.05
N ALA A 335 -24.74 9.38 9.87
CA ALA A 335 -25.92 9.38 9.00
C ALA A 335 -27.13 8.68 9.64
N ALA A 336 -26.91 7.53 10.31
CA ALA A 336 -27.97 6.81 11.03
C ALA A 336 -28.50 7.62 12.22
N ALA A 337 -27.66 8.40 12.89
CA ALA A 337 -28.03 9.32 13.96
C ALA A 337 -28.67 10.63 13.44
N GLY A 338 -28.71 10.86 12.12
CA GLY A 338 -29.18 12.12 11.53
C GLY A 338 -28.30 13.32 11.92
N ALA A 339 -27.03 13.09 12.25
CA ALA A 339 -26.09 14.08 12.75
C ALA A 339 -25.11 14.58 11.66
N ASP A 340 -24.65 15.82 11.80
CA ASP A 340 -23.56 16.35 10.96
C ASP A 340 -22.28 15.53 11.20
N PRO A 341 -21.57 15.08 10.15
CA PRO A 341 -20.40 14.22 10.29
C PRO A 341 -19.26 14.79 11.14
N VAL A 342 -19.02 16.11 11.10
CA VAL A 342 -18.01 16.78 11.94
C VAL A 342 -18.50 16.89 13.38
N ALA A 343 -19.76 17.30 13.58
CA ALA A 343 -20.33 17.40 14.92
C ALA A 343 -20.39 16.05 15.62
N TYR A 344 -20.73 14.97 14.87
CA TYR A 344 -20.76 13.61 15.40
C TYR A 344 -19.38 13.15 15.86
N ARG A 345 -18.34 13.29 15.01
CA ARG A 345 -16.97 12.98 15.38
C ARG A 345 -16.50 13.78 16.58
N ARG A 346 -16.83 15.08 16.62
CA ARG A 346 -16.48 15.98 17.74
C ARG A 346 -17.05 15.48 19.07
N SER A 347 -18.28 14.94 19.08
CA SER A 347 -18.92 14.40 20.29
C SER A 347 -18.24 13.13 20.84
N LEU A 348 -17.42 12.46 20.03
CA LEU A 348 -16.67 11.26 20.40
C LEU A 348 -15.21 11.56 20.82
N LEU A 349 -14.81 12.85 20.86
CA LEU A 349 -13.43 13.29 21.06
C LEU A 349 -13.21 14.08 22.38
N ASP A 350 -14.11 13.98 23.33
CA ASP A 350 -14.02 14.77 24.58
C ASP A 350 -12.74 14.48 25.37
N THR A 351 -12.21 13.27 25.26
CA THR A 351 -10.95 12.86 25.92
C THR A 351 -9.70 13.02 25.04
N ASN A 352 -9.86 13.50 23.79
CA ASN A 352 -8.75 13.59 22.82
C ASN A 352 -8.66 15.00 22.20
N PRO A 353 -8.12 15.99 22.93
CA PRO A 353 -8.07 17.37 22.47
C PRO A 353 -7.22 17.58 21.20
N ARG A 354 -6.16 16.79 20.99
CA ARG A 354 -5.33 16.88 19.78
C ARG A 354 -6.11 16.44 18.53
N ALA A 355 -6.82 15.31 18.62
CA ALA A 355 -7.68 14.83 17.53
C ALA A 355 -8.80 15.85 17.22
N ARG A 356 -9.40 16.44 18.27
CA ARG A 356 -10.41 17.48 18.10
C ARG A 356 -9.85 18.73 17.42
N ALA A 357 -8.65 19.17 17.81
CA ALA A 357 -8.01 20.35 17.20
C ALA A 357 -7.75 20.21 15.70
N VAL A 358 -7.26 19.05 15.23
CA VAL A 358 -7.08 18.80 13.80
C VAL A 358 -8.42 18.72 13.06
N LEU A 359 -9.45 18.09 13.67
CA LEU A 359 -10.80 18.02 13.09
C LEU A 359 -11.41 19.42 12.91
N ASP A 360 -11.38 20.23 13.97
CA ASP A 360 -11.93 21.59 13.96
C ASP A 360 -11.19 22.47 12.94
N ARG A 361 -9.86 22.37 12.88
CA ARG A 361 -9.05 23.15 11.93
C ARG A 361 -9.29 22.76 10.49
N ALA A 362 -9.41 21.46 10.18
CA ALA A 362 -9.71 20.99 8.82
C ALA A 362 -11.12 21.44 8.38
N ALA A 363 -12.11 21.30 9.24
CA ALA A 363 -13.48 21.73 8.98
C ALA A 363 -13.58 23.24 8.74
N GLU A 364 -12.93 24.06 9.59
CA GLU A 364 -12.86 25.51 9.44
C GLU A 364 -12.23 25.90 8.10
N ALA A 365 -11.04 25.37 7.80
CA ALA A 365 -10.29 25.71 6.59
C ALA A 365 -11.01 25.25 5.29
N ALA A 366 -11.76 24.13 5.36
CA ALA A 366 -12.58 23.66 4.26
C ALA A 366 -13.89 24.44 4.09
N GLY A 367 -14.26 25.31 5.03
CA GLY A 367 -15.56 25.98 5.03
C GLY A 367 -16.71 25.00 5.20
N TRP A 368 -16.58 24.05 6.15
CA TRP A 368 -17.61 23.05 6.45
C TRP A 368 -18.96 23.70 6.74
N GLY A 369 -20.05 23.11 6.21
CA GLY A 369 -21.40 23.68 6.32
C GLY A 369 -21.74 24.74 5.26
N GLY A 370 -20.77 25.25 4.50
CA GLY A 370 -21.02 26.13 3.37
C GLY A 370 -21.68 25.40 2.20
N ALA A 371 -22.54 26.12 1.46
CA ALA A 371 -23.26 25.58 0.30
C ALA A 371 -22.28 25.12 -0.81
N LEU A 372 -22.63 24.05 -1.49
CA LEU A 372 -21.92 23.51 -2.64
C LEU A 372 -22.82 23.47 -3.88
N PRO A 373 -22.26 23.48 -5.09
CA PRO A 373 -23.01 23.23 -6.31
C PRO A 373 -23.70 21.86 -6.32
N ALA A 374 -24.71 21.70 -7.16
CA ALA A 374 -25.37 20.40 -7.34
C ALA A 374 -24.36 19.33 -7.84
N GLY A 375 -24.44 18.13 -7.28
CA GLY A 375 -23.51 17.04 -7.60
C GLY A 375 -22.21 17.08 -6.83
N HIS A 376 -21.95 18.15 -6.06
CA HIS A 376 -20.79 18.25 -5.19
C HIS A 376 -21.10 17.77 -3.76
N GLY A 377 -20.07 17.30 -3.05
CA GLY A 377 -20.16 16.91 -1.65
C GLY A 377 -18.84 17.14 -0.92
N ARG A 378 -18.94 17.33 0.40
CA ARG A 378 -17.79 17.33 1.31
C ARG A 378 -17.87 16.11 2.20
N GLY A 379 -16.72 15.47 2.42
CA GLY A 379 -16.56 14.37 3.36
C GLY A 379 -15.34 14.60 4.23
N VAL A 380 -15.39 14.08 5.45
CA VAL A 380 -14.33 14.22 6.44
C VAL A 380 -13.83 12.86 6.90
N ALA A 381 -12.53 12.79 7.18
CA ALA A 381 -11.89 11.65 7.85
C ALA A 381 -10.92 12.17 8.91
N LEU A 382 -10.76 11.40 9.99
CA LEU A 382 -9.85 11.68 11.08
C LEU A 382 -9.04 10.43 11.41
N GLN A 383 -7.76 10.59 11.72
CA GLN A 383 -6.93 9.46 12.12
C GLN A 383 -5.88 9.82 13.17
N TYR A 384 -5.43 8.79 13.86
CA TYR A 384 -4.17 8.75 14.60
C TYR A 384 -3.33 7.58 14.09
N ALA A 385 -2.14 7.88 13.62
CA ALA A 385 -1.18 6.87 13.19
C ALA A 385 0.24 7.44 13.25
N PHE A 386 1.23 6.61 13.52
CA PHE A 386 2.66 6.98 13.56
C PHE A 386 2.96 8.13 14.52
N GLY A 387 2.18 8.30 15.59
CA GLY A 387 2.33 9.39 16.57
C GLY A 387 1.78 10.75 16.09
N SER A 388 1.06 10.79 14.97
CA SER A 388 0.50 12.01 14.38
C SER A 388 -1.02 11.92 14.27
N TYR A 389 -1.71 13.04 14.53
CA TYR A 389 -3.13 13.23 14.24
C TYR A 389 -3.31 13.96 12.92
N LEU A 390 -4.24 13.50 12.11
CA LEU A 390 -4.60 14.16 10.86
C LEU A 390 -6.13 14.12 10.68
N ALA A 391 -6.71 15.27 10.34
CA ALA A 391 -8.05 15.33 9.76
C ALA A 391 -7.97 15.82 8.32
N MET A 392 -8.76 15.21 7.43
CA MET A 392 -8.82 15.57 6.02
C MET A 392 -10.27 15.79 5.59
N VAL A 393 -10.52 16.91 4.92
CA VAL A 393 -11.80 17.17 4.24
C VAL A 393 -11.56 17.10 2.73
N ALA A 394 -12.34 16.28 2.04
CA ALA A 394 -12.37 16.21 0.59
C ALA A 394 -13.60 16.94 0.05
N GLU A 395 -13.42 17.66 -1.06
CA GLU A 395 -14.51 18.23 -1.87
C GLU A 395 -14.52 17.55 -3.23
N VAL A 396 -15.62 16.89 -3.56
CA VAL A 396 -15.76 16.08 -4.78
C VAL A 396 -16.96 16.54 -5.61
N GLU A 397 -16.90 16.27 -6.91
CA GLU A 397 -18.02 16.30 -7.84
C GLU A 397 -18.27 14.88 -8.35
N VAL A 398 -19.54 14.47 -8.41
CA VAL A 398 -19.97 13.22 -9.02
C VAL A 398 -20.86 13.54 -10.22
N ALA A 399 -20.35 13.25 -11.40
CA ALA A 399 -21.05 13.47 -12.66
C ALA A 399 -22.21 12.48 -12.85
N ALA A 400 -23.11 12.75 -13.80
CA ALA A 400 -24.27 11.90 -14.06
C ALA A 400 -23.89 10.49 -14.53
N ASP A 401 -22.77 10.32 -15.22
CA ASP A 401 -22.22 9.04 -15.66
C ASP A 401 -21.48 8.27 -14.54
N GLY A 402 -21.40 8.85 -13.34
CA GLY A 402 -20.73 8.30 -12.18
C GLY A 402 -19.25 8.68 -12.08
N GLY A 403 -18.71 9.45 -13.01
CA GLY A 403 -17.34 9.96 -12.94
C GLY A 403 -17.13 10.80 -11.68
N VAL A 404 -16.04 10.57 -10.97
CA VAL A 404 -15.67 11.28 -9.74
C VAL A 404 -14.50 12.22 -10.02
N ARG A 405 -14.66 13.49 -9.67
CA ARG A 405 -13.58 14.48 -9.66
C ARG A 405 -13.37 15.00 -8.25
N VAL A 406 -12.14 14.88 -7.77
CA VAL A 406 -11.74 15.49 -6.49
C VAL A 406 -11.16 16.87 -6.81
N HIS A 407 -11.79 17.90 -6.29
CA HIS A 407 -11.36 19.28 -6.55
C HIS A 407 -10.37 19.79 -5.52
N ARG A 408 -10.58 19.41 -4.24
CA ARG A 408 -9.84 19.98 -3.14
C ARG A 408 -9.71 18.97 -2.00
N LEU A 409 -8.52 18.93 -1.38
CA LEU A 409 -8.23 18.21 -0.16
C LEU A 409 -7.67 19.20 0.85
N VAL A 410 -8.29 19.31 2.01
CA VAL A 410 -7.85 20.18 3.10
C VAL A 410 -7.42 19.31 4.27
N ALA A 411 -6.14 19.30 4.56
CA ALA A 411 -5.54 18.50 5.63
C ALA A 411 -5.11 19.41 6.79
N ALA A 412 -5.53 19.08 8.01
CA ALA A 412 -4.98 19.65 9.23
C ALA A 412 -4.22 18.56 9.99
N VAL A 413 -2.97 18.84 10.38
CA VAL A 413 -2.07 17.84 10.95
C VAL A 413 -1.39 18.34 12.21
N ASP A 414 -1.42 17.53 13.27
CA ASP A 414 -0.60 17.63 14.47
C ASP A 414 0.39 16.47 14.49
N CYS A 415 1.61 16.71 14.04
CA CYS A 415 2.72 15.76 14.09
C CYS A 415 3.70 16.07 15.23
N GLY A 416 3.26 16.71 16.30
CA GLY A 416 4.15 17.23 17.31
C GLY A 416 5.00 18.39 16.77
N ARG A 417 6.19 18.55 17.31
CA ARG A 417 7.11 19.61 16.88
C ARG A 417 7.51 19.47 15.42
N ALA A 418 7.07 20.41 14.59
CA ALA A 418 7.41 20.47 13.17
C ALA A 418 8.90 20.82 12.97
N VAL A 419 9.73 19.84 12.60
CA VAL A 419 11.16 20.05 12.36
C VAL A 419 11.38 20.85 11.07
N ASN A 420 10.70 20.46 9.98
CA ASN A 420 10.73 21.19 8.72
C ASN A 420 9.31 21.25 8.09
N PRO A 421 8.60 22.38 8.21
CA PRO A 421 7.24 22.54 7.68
C PRO A 421 7.13 22.33 6.17
N ASP A 422 8.16 22.65 5.39
CA ASP A 422 8.19 22.43 3.94
C ASP A 422 8.12 20.93 3.59
N GLN A 423 8.93 20.13 4.29
CA GLN A 423 8.91 18.67 4.11
C GLN A 423 7.59 18.03 4.55
N ILE A 424 6.95 18.56 5.60
CA ILE A 424 5.64 18.10 6.04
C ILE A 424 4.60 18.32 4.94
N ARG A 425 4.55 19.52 4.35
CA ARG A 425 3.65 19.82 3.22
C ARG A 425 3.89 18.89 2.02
N ALA A 426 5.15 18.70 1.64
CA ALA A 426 5.51 17.80 0.55
C ALA A 426 5.05 16.35 0.81
N GLN A 427 5.14 15.87 2.06
CA GLN A 427 4.64 14.53 2.43
C GLN A 427 3.11 14.47 2.43
N MET A 428 2.42 15.54 2.85
CA MET A 428 0.95 15.61 2.78
C MET A 428 0.46 15.57 1.33
N GLU A 429 1.03 16.39 0.45
CA GLU A 429 0.70 16.42 -0.98
C GLU A 429 0.97 15.07 -1.64
N GLY A 430 2.20 14.56 -1.52
CA GLY A 430 2.58 13.28 -2.12
C GLY A 430 1.82 12.08 -1.57
N GLY A 431 1.55 12.05 -0.26
CA GLY A 431 0.77 10.99 0.39
C GLY A 431 -0.69 11.00 -0.04
N ALA A 432 -1.32 12.18 -0.11
CA ALA A 432 -2.70 12.33 -0.54
C ALA A 432 -2.88 11.90 -2.00
N ILE A 433 -2.00 12.33 -2.92
CA ILE A 433 -2.06 11.96 -4.34
C ILE A 433 -1.86 10.44 -4.51
N PHE A 434 -0.92 9.84 -3.76
CA PHE A 434 -0.67 8.41 -3.83
C PHE A 434 -1.87 7.57 -3.33
N GLY A 435 -2.46 7.95 -2.19
CA GLY A 435 -3.65 7.30 -1.64
C GLY A 435 -4.90 7.53 -2.50
N LEU A 436 -5.04 8.72 -3.09
CA LEU A 436 -6.15 9.04 -4.00
C LEU A 436 -6.06 8.23 -5.30
N THR A 437 -4.85 8.03 -5.84
CA THR A 437 -4.62 7.13 -6.99
C THR A 437 -5.13 5.72 -6.68
N ALA A 438 -4.80 5.20 -5.50
CA ALA A 438 -5.28 3.88 -5.07
C ALA A 438 -6.81 3.84 -4.90
N ALA A 439 -7.42 4.90 -4.34
CA ALA A 439 -8.85 4.98 -4.14
C ALA A 439 -9.65 5.04 -5.45
N LEU A 440 -9.13 5.71 -6.47
CA LEU A 440 -9.80 5.89 -7.76
C LEU A 440 -9.54 4.75 -8.74
N HIS A 441 -8.32 4.19 -8.77
CA HIS A 441 -7.85 3.34 -9.87
C HIS A 441 -7.13 2.06 -9.41
N GLY A 442 -6.63 2.01 -8.17
CA GLY A 442 -5.69 0.96 -7.74
C GLY A 442 -6.37 -0.38 -7.47
N GLU A 443 -6.14 -1.36 -8.33
CA GLU A 443 -6.54 -2.75 -8.09
C GLU A 443 -5.58 -3.70 -8.81
N ILE A 444 -5.12 -4.73 -8.09
CA ILE A 444 -4.48 -5.90 -8.66
C ILE A 444 -5.45 -7.07 -8.56
N THR A 445 -5.68 -7.75 -9.68
CA THR A 445 -6.57 -8.91 -9.77
C THR A 445 -5.83 -10.15 -10.23
N ILE A 446 -6.26 -11.30 -9.72
CA ILE A 446 -5.73 -12.63 -10.05
C ILE A 446 -6.74 -13.37 -10.91
N THR A 447 -6.28 -13.87 -12.05
CA THR A 447 -7.05 -14.73 -12.97
C THR A 447 -6.18 -15.92 -13.36
N ASP A 448 -6.67 -17.13 -13.15
CA ASP A 448 -5.92 -18.37 -13.42
C ASP A 448 -4.49 -18.34 -12.82
N GLY A 449 -4.40 -17.93 -11.55
CA GLY A 449 -3.16 -17.81 -10.79
C GLY A 449 -2.23 -16.66 -11.20
N ARG A 450 -2.59 -15.87 -12.21
CA ARG A 450 -1.76 -14.81 -12.79
C ARG A 450 -2.30 -13.42 -12.44
N VAL A 451 -1.39 -12.48 -12.25
CA VAL A 451 -1.74 -11.07 -12.12
C VAL A 451 -2.15 -10.52 -13.48
N ALA A 452 -3.33 -9.91 -13.54
CA ALA A 452 -3.88 -9.37 -14.79
C ALA A 452 -3.21 -8.05 -15.21
N GLN A 453 -2.94 -7.16 -14.24
CA GLN A 453 -2.31 -5.86 -14.48
C GLN A 453 -0.81 -6.02 -14.72
N GLY A 454 -0.26 -5.29 -15.68
CA GLY A 454 1.17 -5.41 -16.01
C GLY A 454 1.89 -4.09 -16.22
N ASN A 455 1.20 -3.03 -16.62
CA ASN A 455 1.83 -1.73 -16.87
C ASN A 455 0.85 -0.60 -16.58
N PHE A 456 1.25 0.65 -16.78
CA PHE A 456 0.47 1.86 -16.52
C PHE A 456 -0.73 2.07 -17.46
N ASP A 457 -0.98 1.18 -18.40
CA ASP A 457 -2.20 1.07 -19.19
C ASP A 457 -3.29 0.20 -18.52
N THR A 458 -2.88 -0.70 -17.62
CA THR A 458 -3.75 -1.63 -16.89
C THR A 458 -3.72 -1.43 -15.38
N TYR A 459 -2.68 -0.81 -14.84
CA TYR A 459 -2.58 -0.32 -13.47
C TYR A 459 -2.41 1.21 -13.51
N LEU A 460 -3.53 1.93 -13.57
CA LEU A 460 -3.57 3.34 -13.91
C LEU A 460 -3.02 4.23 -12.80
N PRO A 461 -2.00 5.06 -13.06
CA PRO A 461 -1.64 6.15 -12.16
C PRO A 461 -2.59 7.33 -12.38
N MET A 462 -2.78 8.15 -11.35
CA MET A 462 -3.46 9.44 -11.49
C MET A 462 -2.67 10.34 -12.45
N ARG A 463 -3.38 11.01 -13.35
CA ARG A 463 -2.80 11.95 -14.32
C ARG A 463 -2.73 13.36 -13.74
N ILE A 464 -1.88 14.20 -14.33
CA ILE A 464 -1.62 15.55 -13.82
C ILE A 464 -2.87 16.46 -13.83
N ASP A 465 -3.81 16.23 -14.75
CA ASP A 465 -5.07 16.97 -14.86
C ASP A 465 -6.16 16.48 -13.88
N GLU A 466 -5.94 15.34 -13.21
CA GLU A 466 -6.81 14.78 -12.18
C GLU A 466 -6.43 15.23 -10.76
N VAL A 467 -5.23 15.81 -10.60
CA VAL A 467 -4.67 16.17 -9.29
C VAL A 467 -5.49 17.30 -8.65
N PRO A 468 -6.02 17.11 -7.43
CA PRO A 468 -6.74 18.15 -6.69
C PRO A 468 -5.80 19.22 -6.13
N VAL A 469 -6.37 20.34 -5.72
CA VAL A 469 -5.67 21.29 -4.85
C VAL A 469 -5.53 20.66 -3.46
N VAL A 470 -4.30 20.56 -2.95
CA VAL A 470 -4.02 20.03 -1.60
C VAL A 470 -3.56 21.17 -0.70
N GLU A 471 -4.31 21.42 0.37
CA GLU A 471 -4.00 22.42 1.37
C GLU A 471 -3.59 21.76 2.68
N THR A 472 -2.48 22.19 3.27
CA THR A 472 -1.96 21.65 4.52
C THR A 472 -1.89 22.72 5.60
N HIS A 473 -2.58 22.47 6.71
CA HIS A 473 -2.61 23.31 7.91
C HIS A 473 -1.90 22.59 9.07
N LEU A 474 -0.77 23.12 9.50
CA LEU A 474 -0.02 22.58 10.64
C LEU A 474 -0.62 23.13 11.92
N ILE A 475 -0.88 22.23 12.88
CA ILE A 475 -1.16 22.61 14.26
C ILE A 475 0.17 22.85 14.98
N ASP A 476 0.29 23.95 15.65
CA ASP A 476 1.46 24.22 16.50
C ASP A 476 1.40 23.33 17.74
N SER A 477 2.44 22.56 17.96
CA SER A 477 2.50 21.54 19.00
C SER A 477 3.90 21.43 19.58
N SER A 478 3.99 21.27 20.90
CA SER A 478 5.24 21.03 21.64
C SER A 478 5.53 19.54 21.89
N GLU A 479 4.61 18.67 21.47
CA GLU A 479 4.75 17.22 21.61
C GLU A 479 5.96 16.67 20.84
N ALA A 480 6.37 15.43 21.17
CA ALA A 480 7.43 14.74 20.43
C ALA A 480 7.05 14.62 18.95
N PRO A 481 8.04 14.75 18.03
CA PRO A 481 7.77 14.58 16.61
C PRO A 481 7.20 13.19 16.29
N GLY A 482 6.06 13.14 15.59
CA GLY A 482 5.46 11.94 15.04
C GLY A 482 5.83 11.72 13.58
N GLY A 483 5.50 10.55 13.03
CA GLY A 483 5.67 10.19 11.62
C GLY A 483 4.70 10.94 10.73
N ILE A 484 5.18 11.42 9.58
CA ILE A 484 4.39 12.24 8.65
C ILE A 484 4.46 11.74 7.20
N GLY A 485 5.29 10.74 6.91
CA GLY A 485 5.51 10.23 5.57
C GLY A 485 4.32 9.51 4.94
N GLU A 486 3.36 9.05 5.74
CA GLU A 486 2.34 8.09 5.36
C GLU A 486 0.92 8.51 5.71
N THR A 487 0.74 9.41 6.67
CA THR A 487 -0.56 9.77 7.25
C THR A 487 -1.60 10.21 6.22
N ALA A 488 -1.23 11.07 5.26
CA ALA A 488 -2.17 11.54 4.24
C ALA A 488 -2.65 10.43 3.29
N THR A 489 -1.82 9.39 3.08
CA THR A 489 -2.17 8.25 2.22
C THR A 489 -3.38 7.47 2.77
N ALA A 490 -3.49 7.36 4.09
CA ALA A 490 -4.58 6.64 4.73
C ALA A 490 -5.88 7.46 4.81
N ALA A 491 -5.80 8.76 5.10
CA ALA A 491 -6.97 9.59 5.34
C ALA A 491 -7.76 9.98 4.08
N VAL A 492 -7.12 9.95 2.90
CA VAL A 492 -7.74 10.48 1.67
C VAL A 492 -8.91 9.61 1.19
N SER A 493 -8.78 8.29 1.23
CA SER A 493 -9.80 7.37 0.73
C SER A 493 -11.15 7.53 1.44
N PRO A 494 -11.23 7.51 2.79
CA PRO A 494 -12.49 7.72 3.50
C PRO A 494 -13.01 9.15 3.36
N ALA A 495 -12.16 10.18 3.33
CA ALA A 495 -12.62 11.55 3.10
C ALA A 495 -13.34 11.68 1.74
N VAL A 496 -12.80 11.06 0.69
CA VAL A 496 -13.39 11.06 -0.66
C VAL A 496 -14.68 10.23 -0.72
N THR A 497 -14.71 9.01 -0.16
CA THR A 497 -15.92 8.18 -0.20
C THR A 497 -17.06 8.76 0.65
N ASN A 498 -16.76 9.42 1.76
CA ASN A 498 -17.73 10.15 2.56
C ASN A 498 -18.26 11.39 1.81
N ALA A 499 -17.40 12.10 1.04
CA ALA A 499 -17.83 13.19 0.16
C ALA A 499 -18.74 12.72 -0.98
N ILE A 500 -18.44 11.54 -1.57
CA ILE A 500 -19.31 10.91 -2.57
C ILE A 500 -20.68 10.58 -1.97
N PHE A 501 -20.72 10.06 -0.74
CA PHE A 501 -22.00 9.82 -0.05
C PHE A 501 -22.78 11.12 0.16
N ALA A 502 -22.12 12.19 0.61
CA ALA A 502 -22.76 13.49 0.75
C ALA A 502 -23.31 14.04 -0.57
N ALA A 503 -22.64 13.79 -1.71
CA ALA A 503 -23.06 14.23 -3.03
C ALA A 503 -24.20 13.40 -3.65
N THR A 504 -24.28 12.09 -3.31
CA THR A 504 -25.10 11.10 -4.05
C THR A 504 -26.06 10.29 -3.20
N GLY A 505 -25.85 10.24 -1.88
CA GLY A 505 -26.53 9.30 -0.99
C GLY A 505 -26.08 7.83 -1.13
N LYS A 506 -25.08 7.53 -2.00
CA LYS A 506 -24.60 6.17 -2.25
C LYS A 506 -23.36 5.89 -1.40
N ARG A 507 -23.43 4.89 -0.52
CA ARG A 507 -22.34 4.46 0.35
C ARG A 507 -21.44 3.48 -0.39
N LEU A 508 -20.14 3.76 -0.40
CA LEU A 508 -19.11 2.90 -0.98
C LEU A 508 -18.36 2.17 0.15
N ARG A 509 -18.33 0.85 0.06
CA ARG A 509 -17.67 -0.04 1.03
C ARG A 509 -16.57 -0.89 0.39
N ARG A 510 -16.24 -0.63 -0.86
CA ARG A 510 -15.17 -1.29 -1.61
C ARG A 510 -14.37 -0.25 -2.37
N LEU A 511 -13.05 -0.47 -2.45
CA LEU A 511 -12.14 0.24 -3.33
C LEU A 511 -11.62 -0.70 -4.45
N PRO A 512 -11.19 -0.17 -5.60
CA PRO A 512 -11.30 1.24 -6.01
C PRO A 512 -12.76 1.66 -6.22
N ILE A 513 -12.96 2.97 -6.28
CA ILE A 513 -14.28 3.58 -6.54
C ILE A 513 -14.77 3.14 -7.92
N ASP A 514 -15.92 2.45 -7.97
CA ASP A 514 -16.56 2.05 -9.22
C ASP A 514 -17.52 3.13 -9.73
N PRO A 515 -17.19 3.82 -10.83
CA PRO A 515 -18.10 4.82 -11.43
C PRO A 515 -19.46 4.23 -11.83
N ALA A 516 -19.51 2.94 -12.19
CA ALA A 516 -20.77 2.30 -12.57
C ALA A 516 -21.76 2.23 -11.40
N ALA A 517 -21.28 2.05 -10.17
CA ALA A 517 -22.11 2.06 -8.96
C ALA A 517 -22.68 3.45 -8.65
N LEU A 518 -22.07 4.51 -9.18
CA LEU A 518 -22.44 5.91 -8.92
C LEU A 518 -23.38 6.50 -9.97
N LYS A 519 -23.57 5.87 -11.13
CA LYS A 519 -24.46 6.37 -12.19
C LYS A 519 -25.82 6.74 -11.64
N ARG A 520 -26.32 7.92 -12.02
CA ARG A 520 -27.69 8.32 -11.74
C ARG A 520 -28.60 7.58 -12.72
N GLY A 521 -29.60 6.86 -12.19
CA GLY A 521 -30.61 6.18 -12.99
C GLY A 521 -31.53 7.14 -13.72
#